data_0dd96e3a32b403560261ddf00847dc11
#
_entry.id   0dd96e3a32b403560261ddf00847dc11
#
_cell.length_a   1.000
_cell.length_b   1.000
_cell.length_c   1.000
_cell.angle_alpha   90.00
_cell.angle_beta   90.00
_cell.angle_gamma   90.00
#
_symmetry.space_group_name_H-M   'P 1'
#
loop_
_entity.id
_entity.type
_entity.pdbx_description
1 polymer ?
#
loop_
_entity_poly.entity_id
_entity_poly.type
_entity_poly.pdbx_seq_one_letter_code
_entity_poly.pdbx_strand_id
1 'polypeptide(L)'
;TLLVGGSTRMPIITKVLTQMMGKSPVKGVNVDEAVVCGAAIYAGLKTEKETLSDQQQEALKEVNLTDVCNFYMGTLAVINDNHTGRRVVANTIIIERDTKLPVSVTKRYTTIHEGQEELECNVTQSEGPEDNKEFVNIIHEEMLKLPKGRPANQPIDITYSYDESGKMHCMFTDVESGNSHEIELTPETTATIDDAKKQIEKISIE
;
A
#
# COMPACT_ATOMS: atom_id res chain seq x y z
N THR A 1 14.30 -1.28 -21.29
CA THR A 1 14.69 -2.07 -20.10
C THR A 1 16.11 -1.72 -19.72
N LEU A 2 16.33 -1.38 -18.46
CA LEU A 2 17.64 -1.16 -17.85
C LEU A 2 17.96 -2.36 -16.96
N LEU A 3 19.18 -2.88 -17.04
CA LEU A 3 19.65 -3.98 -16.19
C LEU A 3 20.52 -3.39 -15.06
N VAL A 4 20.27 -3.81 -13.83
CA VAL A 4 21.00 -3.38 -12.63
C VAL A 4 21.35 -4.58 -11.78
N GLY A 5 22.52 -4.53 -11.12
CA GLY A 5 23.04 -5.59 -10.26
C GLY A 5 24.00 -6.56 -10.98
N GLY A 6 24.95 -7.12 -10.23
CA GLY A 6 26.06 -7.92 -10.76
C GLY A 6 25.65 -9.15 -11.56
N SER A 7 24.53 -9.82 -11.19
CA SER A 7 23.99 -10.98 -11.92
C SER A 7 23.59 -10.65 -13.37
N THR A 8 23.30 -9.40 -13.68
CA THR A 8 22.93 -8.97 -15.04
C THR A 8 24.09 -8.99 -16.04
N ARG A 9 25.32 -9.20 -15.55
CA ARG A 9 26.52 -9.39 -16.38
C ARG A 9 26.54 -10.73 -17.11
N MET A 10 25.69 -11.67 -16.72
CA MET A 10 25.58 -12.96 -17.41
C MET A 10 24.98 -12.77 -18.81
N PRO A 11 25.68 -13.25 -19.89
CA PRO A 11 25.22 -13.06 -21.27
C PRO A 11 23.84 -13.64 -21.55
N ILE A 12 23.46 -14.70 -20.83
CA ILE A 12 22.18 -15.37 -20.99
C ILE A 12 21.02 -14.44 -20.65
N ILE A 13 21.16 -13.57 -19.63
CA ILE A 13 20.12 -12.62 -19.22
C ILE A 13 19.82 -11.63 -20.34
N THR A 14 20.87 -11.04 -20.93
CA THR A 14 20.71 -10.14 -22.08
C THR A 14 20.06 -10.86 -23.26
N LYS A 15 20.47 -12.10 -23.55
CA LYS A 15 19.93 -12.88 -24.65
C LYS A 15 18.43 -13.18 -24.46
N VAL A 16 18.06 -13.69 -23.29
CA VAL A 16 16.66 -14.03 -22.97
C VAL A 16 15.77 -12.78 -23.03
N LEU A 17 16.20 -11.70 -22.41
CA LEU A 17 15.43 -10.44 -22.40
C LEU A 17 15.28 -9.86 -23.82
N THR A 18 16.36 -9.90 -24.63
CA THR A 18 16.28 -9.45 -26.02
C THR A 18 15.27 -10.27 -26.82
N GLN A 19 15.22 -11.58 -26.61
CA GLN A 19 14.23 -12.46 -27.26
C GLN A 19 12.80 -12.17 -26.80
N MET A 20 12.59 -11.96 -25.50
CA MET A 20 11.26 -11.70 -24.93
C MET A 20 10.71 -10.32 -25.31
N MET A 21 11.57 -9.31 -25.33
CA MET A 21 11.16 -7.90 -25.49
C MET A 21 11.34 -7.38 -26.91
N GLY A 22 11.97 -8.13 -27.80
CA GLY A 22 12.28 -7.71 -29.17
C GLY A 22 13.31 -6.58 -29.26
N LYS A 23 13.90 -6.15 -28.15
CA LYS A 23 14.90 -5.06 -28.05
C LYS A 23 15.96 -5.42 -27.03
N SER A 24 17.23 -5.11 -27.33
CA SER A 24 18.30 -5.27 -26.35
C SER A 24 18.15 -4.28 -25.18
N PRO A 25 18.46 -4.72 -23.96
CA PRO A 25 18.52 -3.82 -22.81
C PRO A 25 19.47 -2.65 -23.03
N VAL A 26 19.15 -1.50 -22.45
CA VAL A 26 19.97 -0.30 -22.53
C VAL A 26 21.29 -0.51 -21.80
N LYS A 27 22.40 -0.18 -22.45
CA LYS A 27 23.75 -0.17 -21.86
C LYS A 27 24.12 1.28 -21.58
N GLY A 28 24.73 1.58 -20.47
CA GLY A 28 25.19 2.95 -20.16
C GLY A 28 25.12 3.33 -18.69
N VAL A 29 24.69 2.40 -17.85
CA VAL A 29 24.71 2.56 -16.39
C VAL A 29 25.70 1.56 -15.82
N ASN A 30 26.52 2.00 -14.86
CA ASN A 30 27.32 1.06 -14.07
C ASN A 30 26.38 0.23 -13.19
N VAL A 31 26.23 -1.04 -13.53
CA VAL A 31 25.26 -1.95 -12.91
C VAL A 31 25.52 -2.19 -11.43
N ASP A 32 26.78 -1.98 -10.96
CA ASP A 32 27.18 -2.18 -9.57
C ASP A 32 26.92 -0.91 -8.73
N GLU A 33 26.99 0.28 -9.34
CA GLU A 33 26.87 1.56 -8.66
C GLU A 33 25.46 2.18 -8.80
N ALA A 34 24.63 1.69 -9.72
CA ALA A 34 23.32 2.28 -10.01
C ALA A 34 22.44 2.40 -8.76
N VAL A 35 22.46 1.39 -7.91
CA VAL A 35 21.63 1.38 -6.67
C VAL A 35 22.14 2.43 -5.68
N VAL A 36 23.47 2.51 -5.47
CA VAL A 36 24.05 3.48 -4.51
C VAL A 36 23.91 4.91 -5.02
N CYS A 37 24.05 5.13 -6.34
CA CYS A 37 23.79 6.44 -6.95
C CYS A 37 22.31 6.86 -6.81
N GLY A 38 21.39 5.92 -7.05
CA GLY A 38 19.96 6.16 -6.84
C GLY A 38 19.63 6.48 -5.37
N ALA A 39 20.20 5.74 -4.43
CA ALA A 39 20.03 6.00 -3.00
C ALA A 39 20.60 7.38 -2.60
N ALA A 40 21.73 7.79 -3.14
CA ALA A 40 22.33 9.11 -2.88
C ALA A 40 21.43 10.24 -3.43
N ILE A 41 20.88 10.08 -4.63
CA ILE A 41 19.91 11.03 -5.21
C ILE A 41 18.65 11.11 -4.33
N TYR A 42 18.11 9.97 -3.92
CA TYR A 42 16.93 9.91 -3.05
C TYR A 42 17.18 10.61 -1.71
N ALA A 43 18.33 10.35 -1.09
CA ALA A 43 18.71 11.04 0.14
C ALA A 43 18.79 12.57 -0.06
N GLY A 44 19.37 13.02 -1.17
CA GLY A 44 19.42 14.45 -1.52
C GLY A 44 18.04 15.07 -1.70
N LEU A 45 17.07 14.35 -2.30
CA LEU A 45 15.70 14.83 -2.47
C LEU A 45 14.93 14.94 -1.13
N LYS A 46 15.29 14.14 -0.12
CA LYS A 46 14.68 14.15 1.22
C LYS A 46 15.42 15.04 2.22
N THR A 47 16.57 15.57 1.86
CA THR A 47 17.38 16.45 2.73
C THR A 47 16.86 17.90 2.61
N GLU A 48 16.96 18.65 3.71
CA GLU A 48 16.64 20.09 3.72
C GLU A 48 17.54 20.82 2.70
N LYS A 49 16.92 21.62 1.82
CA LYS A 49 17.62 22.27 0.70
C LYS A 49 18.77 23.15 1.14
N GLU A 50 18.67 23.78 2.31
CA GLU A 50 19.65 24.67 2.91
C GLU A 50 20.96 23.95 3.29
N THR A 51 20.91 22.63 3.48
CA THR A 51 22.08 21.81 3.81
C THR A 51 22.83 21.31 2.58
N LEU A 52 22.24 21.47 1.39
CA LEU A 52 22.83 21.06 0.13
C LEU A 52 23.61 22.22 -0.51
N SER A 53 24.76 21.91 -1.13
CA SER A 53 25.50 22.89 -1.92
C SER A 53 24.71 23.29 -3.18
N ASP A 54 25.01 24.48 -3.75
CA ASP A 54 24.37 24.96 -4.98
C ASP A 54 24.47 23.97 -6.14
N GLN A 55 25.60 23.26 -6.25
CA GLN A 55 25.79 22.21 -7.27
C GLN A 55 24.88 21.01 -7.05
N GLN A 56 24.67 20.58 -5.79
CA GLN A 56 23.77 19.50 -5.46
C GLN A 56 22.31 19.89 -5.70
N GLN A 57 21.92 21.09 -5.31
CA GLN A 57 20.57 21.62 -5.58
C GLN A 57 20.29 21.68 -7.09
N GLU A 58 21.24 22.16 -7.90
CA GLU A 58 21.07 22.23 -9.35
C GLU A 58 20.96 20.83 -9.98
N ALA A 59 21.78 19.86 -9.53
CA ALA A 59 21.72 18.46 -10.00
C ALA A 59 20.40 17.77 -9.68
N LEU A 60 19.73 18.13 -8.58
CA LEU A 60 18.46 17.56 -8.16
C LEU A 60 17.23 18.24 -8.78
N LYS A 61 17.40 19.40 -9.39
CA LYS A 61 16.29 20.25 -9.85
C LYS A 61 15.37 19.58 -10.88
N GLU A 62 15.95 18.76 -11.75
CA GLU A 62 15.20 18.05 -12.80
C GLU A 62 14.80 16.61 -12.39
N VAL A 63 15.22 16.18 -11.20
CA VAL A 63 14.90 14.84 -10.70
C VAL A 63 13.55 14.88 -10.00
N ASN A 64 12.57 14.20 -10.58
CA ASN A 64 11.28 13.99 -9.97
C ASN A 64 11.10 12.50 -9.66
N LEU A 65 11.01 12.16 -8.38
CA LEU A 65 10.72 10.82 -7.91
C LEU A 65 9.31 10.80 -7.33
N THR A 66 8.48 9.95 -7.88
CA THR A 66 7.12 9.73 -7.38
C THR A 66 7.01 8.27 -6.96
N ASP A 67 6.69 8.05 -5.71
CA ASP A 67 6.38 6.73 -5.20
C ASP A 67 4.94 6.33 -5.50
N VAL A 68 4.63 5.05 -5.42
CA VAL A 68 3.29 4.50 -5.69
C VAL A 68 2.88 3.49 -4.62
N CYS A 69 1.59 3.33 -4.43
CA CYS A 69 1.04 2.27 -3.59
C CYS A 69 1.29 0.90 -4.24
N ASN A 70 1.98 0.00 -3.54
CA ASN A 70 2.38 -1.29 -4.10
C ASN A 70 1.27 -2.34 -4.12
N PHE A 71 0.20 -2.12 -3.37
CA PHE A 71 -0.91 -3.05 -3.16
C PHE A 71 -2.26 -2.35 -3.30
N TYR A 72 -3.30 -3.13 -3.54
CA TYR A 72 -4.66 -2.67 -3.31
C TYR A 72 -4.91 -2.66 -1.80
N MET A 73 -5.33 -1.51 -1.27
CA MET A 73 -5.65 -1.32 0.14
C MET A 73 -7.14 -1.15 0.30
N GLY A 74 -7.74 -1.90 1.20
CA GLY A 74 -9.18 -1.92 1.36
C GLY A 74 -9.63 -2.18 2.79
N THR A 75 -10.93 -2.43 2.92
CA THR A 75 -11.59 -2.81 4.18
C THR A 75 -12.70 -3.81 3.88
N LEU A 76 -13.02 -4.68 4.84
CA LEU A 76 -14.18 -5.55 4.75
C LEU A 76 -15.44 -4.75 5.09
N ALA A 77 -16.42 -4.82 4.21
CA ALA A 77 -17.70 -4.18 4.39
C ALA A 77 -18.84 -5.11 4.00
N VAL A 78 -20.01 -4.89 4.57
CA VAL A 78 -21.23 -5.57 4.13
C VAL A 78 -21.77 -4.85 2.90
N ILE A 79 -21.79 -5.54 1.77
CA ILE A 79 -22.33 -5.05 0.50
C ILE A 79 -23.52 -5.88 0.05
N ASN A 80 -24.33 -5.33 -0.84
CA ASN A 80 -25.33 -6.11 -1.54
C ASN A 80 -24.66 -6.79 -2.75
N ASP A 81 -24.65 -8.10 -2.77
CA ASP A 81 -24.18 -8.87 -3.91
C ASP A 81 -25.10 -8.61 -5.13
N ASN A 82 -24.52 -8.13 -6.20
CA ASN A 82 -25.25 -7.75 -7.42
C ASN A 82 -25.91 -8.94 -8.13
N HIS A 83 -25.44 -10.19 -7.89
CA HIS A 83 -25.97 -11.39 -8.53
C HIS A 83 -27.10 -12.03 -7.73
N THR A 84 -26.98 -12.03 -6.40
CA THR A 84 -27.93 -12.72 -5.52
C THR A 84 -28.88 -11.77 -4.78
N GLY A 85 -28.56 -10.46 -4.75
CA GLY A 85 -29.27 -9.45 -3.96
C GLY A 85 -29.13 -9.63 -2.44
N ARG A 86 -28.27 -10.57 -1.99
CA ARG A 86 -28.05 -10.83 -0.57
C ARG A 86 -26.94 -9.95 -0.03
N ARG A 87 -26.99 -9.66 1.26
CA ARG A 87 -25.90 -9.02 1.97
C ARG A 87 -24.76 -10.02 2.20
N VAL A 88 -23.57 -9.65 1.77
CA VAL A 88 -22.34 -10.44 1.93
C VAL A 88 -21.23 -9.55 2.49
N VAL A 89 -20.32 -10.15 3.24
CA VAL A 89 -19.08 -9.46 3.62
C VAL A 89 -18.11 -9.59 2.46
N ALA A 90 -17.69 -8.46 1.93
CA ALA A 90 -16.73 -8.42 0.82
C ALA A 90 -15.65 -7.36 1.09
N ASN A 91 -14.51 -7.54 0.43
CA ASN A 91 -13.48 -6.52 0.43
C ASN A 91 -13.89 -5.35 -0.47
N THR A 92 -13.69 -4.15 0.02
CA THR A 92 -13.90 -2.91 -0.75
C THR A 92 -12.60 -2.13 -0.80
N ILE A 93 -12.06 -1.98 -2.02
CA ILE A 93 -10.79 -1.30 -2.25
C ILE A 93 -10.99 0.20 -2.01
N ILE A 94 -10.10 0.81 -1.23
CA ILE A 94 -10.09 2.26 -0.95
C ILE A 94 -8.99 2.93 -1.76
N ILE A 95 -7.76 2.39 -1.74
CA ILE A 95 -6.65 2.87 -2.57
C ILE A 95 -6.26 1.76 -3.53
N GLU A 96 -6.19 2.08 -4.81
CA GLU A 96 -5.76 1.15 -5.84
C GLU A 96 -4.24 1.05 -5.90
N ARG A 97 -3.74 -0.12 -6.32
CA ARG A 97 -2.33 -0.32 -6.65
C ARG A 97 -1.89 0.68 -7.71
N ASP A 98 -0.62 1.04 -7.70
CA ASP A 98 0.03 2.01 -8.60
C ASP A 98 -0.50 3.46 -8.48
N THR A 99 -1.35 3.74 -7.47
CA THR A 99 -1.74 5.12 -7.12
C THR A 99 -0.52 5.90 -6.65
N LYS A 100 -0.30 7.08 -7.22
CA LYS A 100 0.82 7.96 -6.88
C LYS A 100 0.70 8.51 -5.47
N LEU A 101 1.83 8.55 -4.75
CA LEU A 101 1.92 9.10 -3.41
C LEU A 101 2.44 10.56 -3.43
N PRO A 102 2.05 11.42 -2.49
CA PRO A 102 1.08 11.16 -1.42
C PRO A 102 -0.37 11.09 -1.93
N VAL A 103 -1.23 10.36 -1.22
CA VAL A 103 -2.64 10.22 -1.56
C VAL A 103 -3.51 10.17 -0.31
N SER A 104 -4.73 10.68 -0.40
CA SER A 104 -5.76 10.52 0.64
C SER A 104 -7.10 10.25 -0.04
N VAL A 105 -7.76 9.16 0.36
CA VAL A 105 -9.06 8.73 -0.18
C VAL A 105 -10.00 8.44 0.98
N THR A 106 -11.18 9.05 0.94
CA THR A 106 -12.26 8.78 1.89
C THR A 106 -13.41 8.08 1.18
N LYS A 107 -13.89 6.98 1.76
CA LYS A 107 -15.12 6.31 1.34
C LYS A 107 -16.13 6.30 2.47
N ARG A 108 -17.40 6.55 2.13
CA ARG A 108 -18.51 6.55 3.08
C ARG A 108 -19.21 5.21 3.10
N TYR A 109 -19.38 4.68 4.30
CA TYR A 109 -20.12 3.48 4.65
C TYR A 109 -21.23 3.84 5.64
N THR A 110 -22.02 2.85 6.03
CA THR A 110 -23.08 3.05 7.03
C THR A 110 -23.15 1.85 7.97
N THR A 111 -23.61 2.10 9.20
CA THR A 111 -24.00 1.01 10.11
C THR A 111 -25.11 0.16 9.51
N ILE A 112 -25.14 -1.14 9.79
CA ILE A 112 -25.99 -2.11 9.10
C ILE A 112 -27.28 -2.47 9.87
N HIS A 113 -27.30 -2.24 11.18
CA HIS A 113 -28.48 -2.54 12.02
C HIS A 113 -28.69 -1.47 13.11
N GLU A 114 -29.90 -1.45 13.61
CA GLU A 114 -30.26 -0.60 14.75
C GLU A 114 -29.53 -1.05 16.01
N GLY A 115 -29.08 -0.07 16.80
CA GLY A 115 -28.37 -0.32 18.04
C GLY A 115 -26.96 -0.90 17.88
N GLN A 116 -26.34 -0.73 16.70
CA GLN A 116 -24.96 -1.17 16.50
C GLN A 116 -24.01 -0.33 17.39
N GLU A 117 -23.35 -1.01 18.34
CA GLU A 117 -22.47 -0.39 19.35
C GLU A 117 -20.99 -0.55 19.04
N GLU A 118 -20.64 -1.33 18.01
CA GLU A 118 -19.26 -1.63 17.64
C GLU A 118 -19.10 -1.62 16.11
N LEU A 119 -17.96 -1.13 15.65
CA LEU A 119 -17.51 -1.18 14.27
C LEU A 119 -16.16 -1.87 14.21
N GLU A 120 -16.07 -2.92 13.44
CA GLU A 120 -14.81 -3.59 13.13
C GLU A 120 -14.00 -2.74 12.14
N CYS A 121 -12.88 -2.20 12.62
CA CYS A 121 -11.93 -1.41 11.83
C CYS A 121 -10.85 -2.34 11.31
N ASN A 122 -11.03 -2.88 10.12
CA ASN A 122 -10.03 -3.74 9.49
C ASN A 122 -9.38 -3.06 8.30
N VAL A 123 -8.10 -3.34 8.10
CA VAL A 123 -7.33 -2.90 6.95
C VAL A 123 -6.91 -4.14 6.17
N THR A 124 -7.29 -4.20 4.89
CA THR A 124 -6.96 -5.29 4.00
C THR A 124 -5.94 -4.89 2.96
N GLN A 125 -5.16 -5.87 2.52
CA GLN A 125 -4.15 -5.75 1.47
C GLN A 125 -4.29 -6.89 0.48
N SER A 126 -4.19 -6.60 -0.84
CA SER A 126 -4.18 -7.62 -1.88
C SER A 126 -3.27 -7.23 -3.05
N GLU A 127 -2.80 -8.23 -3.82
CA GLU A 127 -2.00 -8.00 -5.03
C GLU A 127 -2.87 -7.68 -6.25
N GLY A 128 -4.12 -8.16 -6.27
CA GLY A 128 -5.12 -7.94 -7.30
C GLY A 128 -6.32 -7.17 -6.77
N PRO A 129 -7.23 -6.73 -7.65
CA PRO A 129 -8.46 -6.03 -7.28
C PRO A 129 -9.53 -7.00 -6.74
N GLU A 130 -9.20 -7.68 -5.65
CA GLU A 130 -10.03 -8.73 -5.05
C GLU A 130 -11.19 -8.17 -4.23
N ASP A 131 -12.39 -8.67 -4.47
CA ASP A 131 -13.59 -8.41 -3.68
C ASP A 131 -13.88 -9.55 -2.68
N ASN A 132 -13.41 -10.77 -2.96
CA ASN A 132 -13.57 -11.90 -2.06
C ASN A 132 -12.59 -11.80 -0.87
N LYS A 133 -13.16 -11.78 0.34
CA LYS A 133 -12.39 -11.73 1.59
C LYS A 133 -11.38 -12.86 1.78
N GLU A 134 -11.56 -14.01 1.10
CA GLU A 134 -10.66 -15.16 1.21
C GLU A 134 -9.33 -14.95 0.47
N PHE A 135 -9.28 -13.98 -0.46
CA PHE A 135 -8.10 -13.67 -1.28
C PHE A 135 -7.40 -12.39 -0.85
N VAL A 136 -7.78 -11.82 0.29
CA VAL A 136 -7.13 -10.62 0.84
C VAL A 136 -6.48 -10.93 2.18
N ASN A 137 -5.39 -10.25 2.49
CA ASN A 137 -4.75 -10.31 3.80
C ASN A 137 -5.33 -9.21 4.69
N ILE A 138 -5.83 -9.57 5.86
CA ILE A 138 -6.16 -8.59 6.91
C ILE A 138 -4.84 -8.28 7.63
N ILE A 139 -4.35 -7.06 7.46
CA ILE A 139 -3.07 -6.62 8.03
C ILE A 139 -3.23 -5.87 9.35
N HIS A 140 -4.46 -5.44 9.66
CA HIS A 140 -4.82 -4.85 10.94
C HIS A 140 -6.31 -5.02 11.21
N GLU A 141 -6.67 -5.20 12.50
CA GLU A 141 -8.06 -5.36 12.95
C GLU A 141 -8.20 -4.82 14.36
N GLU A 142 -9.10 -3.87 14.55
CA GLU A 142 -9.47 -3.29 15.86
C GLU A 142 -10.95 -2.93 15.89
N MET A 143 -11.46 -2.57 17.10
CA MET A 143 -12.87 -2.25 17.31
C MET A 143 -13.05 -0.78 17.70
N LEU A 144 -13.86 -0.05 16.94
CA LEU A 144 -14.34 1.29 17.31
C LEU A 144 -15.70 1.18 18.00
N LYS A 145 -15.80 1.75 19.20
CA LYS A 145 -17.08 1.83 19.95
C LYS A 145 -17.95 2.94 19.40
N LEU A 146 -19.20 2.60 19.13
CA LEU A 146 -20.23 3.53 18.67
C LEU A 146 -21.21 3.89 19.79
N PRO A 147 -21.85 5.05 19.74
CA PRO A 147 -22.90 5.42 20.68
C PRO A 147 -24.11 4.47 20.63
N LYS A 148 -24.66 4.17 21.80
CA LYS A 148 -25.79 3.26 21.97
C LYS A 148 -27.11 3.81 21.47
N GLY A 149 -28.02 2.90 21.08
CA GLY A 149 -29.43 3.22 20.81
C GLY A 149 -29.66 4.07 19.55
N ARG A 150 -28.74 4.03 18.59
CA ARG A 150 -28.86 4.76 17.33
C ARG A 150 -29.56 3.91 16.26
N PRO A 151 -30.28 4.53 15.31
CA PRO A 151 -30.86 3.81 14.18
C PRO A 151 -29.78 3.24 13.27
N ALA A 152 -30.15 2.29 12.40
CA ALA A 152 -29.31 1.82 11.31
C ALA A 152 -28.98 2.93 10.32
N ASN A 153 -28.00 2.69 9.44
CA ASN A 153 -27.55 3.60 8.39
C ASN A 153 -26.87 4.88 8.90
N GLN A 154 -26.21 4.83 10.07
CA GLN A 154 -25.39 5.93 10.53
C GLN A 154 -24.12 6.04 9.68
N PRO A 155 -23.75 7.27 9.23
CA PRO A 155 -22.62 7.44 8.32
C PRO A 155 -21.26 7.18 9.02
N ILE A 156 -20.45 6.37 8.38
CA ILE A 156 -19.07 6.07 8.79
C ILE A 156 -18.16 6.46 7.65
N ASP A 157 -17.22 7.35 7.88
CA ASP A 157 -16.19 7.69 6.92
C ASP A 157 -14.91 6.90 7.21
N ILE A 158 -14.39 6.23 6.20
CA ILE A 158 -13.11 5.53 6.24
C ILE A 158 -12.16 6.25 5.32
N THR A 159 -11.11 6.82 5.88
CA THR A 159 -10.08 7.58 5.16
C THR A 159 -8.76 6.82 5.23
N TYR A 160 -8.21 6.51 4.07
CA TYR A 160 -6.86 5.98 3.94
C TYR A 160 -5.98 7.02 3.29
N SER A 161 -4.82 7.28 3.88
CA SER A 161 -3.84 8.21 3.33
C SER A 161 -2.43 7.66 3.44
N TYR A 162 -1.64 7.93 2.40
CA TYR A 162 -0.20 7.71 2.40
C TYR A 162 0.52 9.05 2.37
N ASP A 163 1.51 9.20 3.21
CA ASP A 163 2.42 10.34 3.17
C ASP A 163 3.56 10.12 2.16
N GLU A 164 4.43 11.12 2.00
CA GLU A 164 5.60 11.06 1.12
C GLU A 164 6.65 10.04 1.56
N SER A 165 6.60 9.55 2.81
CA SER A 165 7.51 8.54 3.32
C SER A 165 7.00 7.12 3.11
N GLY A 166 5.78 6.97 2.56
CA GLY A 166 5.11 5.69 2.39
C GLY A 166 4.45 5.15 3.67
N LYS A 167 4.33 5.99 4.70
CA LYS A 167 3.59 5.65 5.92
C LYS A 167 2.10 5.78 5.66
N MET A 168 1.35 4.77 6.03
CA MET A 168 -0.09 4.73 5.84
C MET A 168 -0.83 5.10 7.13
N HIS A 169 -1.81 5.98 7.01
CA HIS A 169 -2.74 6.35 8.06
C HIS A 169 -4.15 5.93 7.63
N CYS A 170 -4.82 5.16 8.47
CA CYS A 170 -6.19 4.72 8.28
C CYS A 170 -7.05 5.29 9.39
N MET A 171 -8.05 6.09 9.05
CA MET A 171 -8.97 6.70 10.00
C MET A 171 -10.39 6.20 9.76
N PHE A 172 -10.99 5.67 10.80
CA PHE A 172 -12.40 5.26 10.83
C PHE A 172 -13.15 6.26 11.70
N THR A 173 -14.14 6.94 11.12
CA THR A 173 -14.84 8.04 11.80
C THR A 173 -16.35 7.81 11.76
N ASP A 174 -16.98 7.77 12.93
CA ASP A 174 -18.42 7.94 13.06
C ASP A 174 -18.75 9.43 12.88
N VAL A 175 -19.34 9.77 11.76
CA VAL A 175 -19.54 11.17 11.34
C VAL A 175 -20.43 11.95 12.28
N GLU A 176 -21.44 11.31 12.87
CA GLU A 176 -22.40 12.01 13.73
C GLU A 176 -21.89 12.22 15.16
N SER A 177 -21.19 11.24 15.73
CA SER A 177 -20.64 11.38 17.08
C SER A 177 -19.28 12.06 17.11
N GLY A 178 -18.54 12.03 15.99
CA GLY A 178 -17.15 12.45 15.91
C GLY A 178 -16.16 11.44 16.53
N ASN A 179 -16.63 10.29 16.99
CA ASN A 179 -15.74 9.24 17.48
C ASN A 179 -14.91 8.70 16.30
N SER A 180 -13.62 8.63 16.48
CA SER A 180 -12.70 8.14 15.47
C SER A 180 -11.68 7.16 16.07
N HIS A 181 -11.20 6.28 15.21
CA HIS A 181 -10.08 5.39 15.49
C HIS A 181 -9.05 5.52 14.38
N GLU A 182 -7.82 5.80 14.75
CA GLU A 182 -6.70 5.98 13.82
C GLU A 182 -5.71 4.81 13.96
N ILE A 183 -5.31 4.27 12.83
CA ILE A 183 -4.35 3.19 12.69
C ILE A 183 -3.20 3.70 11.85
N GLU A 184 -1.98 3.58 12.35
CA GLU A 184 -0.76 3.87 11.60
C GLU A 184 -0.07 2.57 11.19
N LEU A 185 0.19 2.41 9.91
CA LEU A 185 0.91 1.28 9.33
C LEU A 185 2.19 1.77 8.66
N THR A 186 3.31 1.18 9.06
CA THR A 186 4.60 1.43 8.41
C THR A 186 4.90 0.29 7.42
N PRO A 187 5.75 0.51 6.40
CA PRO A 187 6.16 -0.56 5.47
C PRO A 187 6.71 -1.81 6.18
N GLU A 188 7.28 -1.65 7.37
CA GLU A 188 7.82 -2.74 8.19
C GLU A 188 6.71 -3.58 8.87
N THR A 189 5.52 -3.03 9.05
CA THR A 189 4.39 -3.74 9.69
C THR A 189 3.71 -4.72 8.72
N THR A 190 3.89 -4.54 7.41
CA THR A 190 3.31 -5.41 6.37
C THR A 190 4.10 -6.69 6.10
N ALA A 191 5.33 -6.78 6.62
CA ALA A 191 6.16 -7.98 6.57
C ALA A 191 6.48 -8.41 8.01
N THR A 192 5.56 -9.07 8.68
CA THR A 192 5.82 -9.58 10.01
C THR A 192 6.95 -10.61 9.96
N ILE A 193 7.94 -10.43 10.86
CA ILE A 193 9.03 -11.41 11.10
C ILE A 193 8.46 -12.83 11.32
N ASP A 194 7.22 -12.94 11.79
CA ASP A 194 6.51 -14.21 11.95
C ASP A 194 6.08 -14.85 10.63
N ASP A 195 5.73 -14.08 9.61
CA ASP A 195 5.42 -14.63 8.28
C ASP A 195 6.70 -15.11 7.58
N ALA A 196 7.80 -14.40 7.74
CA ALA A 196 9.11 -14.85 7.26
C ALA A 196 9.58 -16.12 8.00
N LYS A 197 9.37 -16.22 9.33
CA LYS A 197 9.66 -17.43 10.11
C LYS A 197 8.80 -18.61 9.69
N LYS A 198 7.49 -18.42 9.50
CA LYS A 198 6.58 -19.47 9.01
C LYS A 198 6.93 -19.95 7.61
N GLN A 199 7.41 -19.06 6.74
CA GLN A 199 7.91 -19.45 5.41
C GLN A 199 9.23 -20.21 5.50
N ILE A 200 10.14 -19.82 6.39
CA ILE A 200 11.41 -20.50 6.62
C ILE A 200 11.18 -21.89 7.23
N GLU A 201 10.25 -22.04 8.17
CA GLU A 201 9.89 -23.35 8.76
C GLU A 201 9.26 -24.31 7.75
N LYS A 202 8.55 -23.80 6.74
CA LYS A 202 8.02 -24.61 5.62
C LYS A 202 9.08 -25.04 4.60
N ILE A 203 10.26 -24.41 4.60
CA ILE A 203 11.39 -24.74 3.73
C ILE A 203 12.34 -25.73 4.44
N SER A 204 12.08 -26.16 5.68
CA SER A 204 12.81 -27.24 6.32
C SER A 204 12.65 -28.53 5.50
N ILE A 205 13.68 -28.79 4.73
CA ILE A 205 13.85 -29.86 3.75
C ILE A 205 13.83 -31.21 4.48
N GLU A 206 13.03 -32.13 3.99
CA GLU A 206 13.21 -33.56 4.19
C GLU A 206 14.59 -34.02 3.70
#